data_5afd8ddd1b286e114c2bff8810b8b6b1
#
_entry.id   5afd8ddd1b286e114c2bff8810b8b6b1
#
_cell.length_a   1.000
_cell.length_b   1.000
_cell.length_c   1.000
_cell.angle_alpha   90.00
_cell.angle_beta   90.00
_cell.angle_gamma   90.00
#
_symmetry.space_group_name_H-M   'P 1'
#
loop_
_entity.id
_entity.type
_entity.pdbx_description
1 polymer ?
#
loop_
_entity_poly.entity_id
_entity_poly.type
_entity_poly.pdbx_seq_one_letter_code
_entity_poly.pdbx_strand_id
1 'polypeptide(L)'
;MRIESSITSISWIPSEAIEGPSKIPFQFGITHYDQPPPDEIEDLDALRREDRFREANELRAFIETDDDGRIVDHGYLGGGHIGSTTVKLGPAAVRFPAVHLPDLQVDPEVGPTSVRFVQTVGGRMGLPTPRPVPHKPFAQLWPSIAWTTLALTINTDGSASHEVVGASPFPRHWFYDHDGKLIEKSATIDFRKWFNESYGDHTPWGDTDSDAIVTAVGSALERQLSTTIMRGGKKPKIRTLKEGESLVEQGKPGSEVYLVLDGMFVVEVDGVKVGEVGPGAVVGERSALERGLRTATLWAATRARVAETTPDGLDLSDLRALAETHRAEGDTAS
;
A
#
# COMPACT_ATOMS: atom_id res chain seq x y z
N MET A 1 0.68 -35.48 -3.76
CA MET A 1 0.27 -34.34 -4.63
C MET A 1 1.02 -33.11 -4.14
N ARG A 2 1.51 -32.21 -5.07
CA ARG A 2 2.17 -30.95 -4.69
C ARG A 2 1.21 -29.77 -4.93
N ILE A 3 1.08 -28.91 -3.94
CA ILE A 3 0.25 -27.69 -3.95
C ILE A 3 1.18 -26.52 -3.70
N GLU A 4 1.13 -25.51 -4.57
CA GLU A 4 1.91 -24.28 -4.44
C GLU A 4 0.96 -23.08 -4.38
N SER A 5 1.37 -22.06 -3.64
CA SER A 5 0.69 -20.77 -3.61
C SER A 5 1.69 -19.64 -3.31
N SER A 6 1.26 -18.40 -3.51
CA SER A 6 2.08 -17.23 -3.22
C SER A 6 1.24 -16.00 -2.84
N ILE A 7 1.89 -15.09 -2.16
CA ILE A 7 1.48 -13.70 -1.95
C ILE A 7 2.70 -12.82 -2.18
N THR A 8 2.55 -11.75 -2.96
CA THR A 8 3.66 -10.84 -3.28
C THR A 8 3.33 -9.43 -2.82
N SER A 9 4.22 -8.78 -2.07
CA SER A 9 4.14 -7.35 -1.82
C SER A 9 5.09 -6.57 -2.72
N ILE A 10 4.66 -5.40 -3.18
CA ILE A 10 5.48 -4.42 -3.88
C ILE A 10 5.45 -3.11 -3.12
N SER A 11 6.64 -2.60 -2.78
CA SER A 11 6.86 -1.34 -2.07
C SER A 11 7.35 -0.26 -3.04
N TRP A 12 6.62 0.84 -3.14
CA TRP A 12 6.89 1.91 -4.10
C TRP A 12 6.61 3.30 -3.51
N ILE A 13 7.25 4.35 -4.06
CA ILE A 13 7.22 5.72 -3.55
C ILE A 13 6.28 6.58 -4.41
N PRO A 14 5.02 6.80 -3.99
CA PRO A 14 4.11 7.70 -4.68
C PRO A 14 4.48 9.17 -4.48
N SER A 15 4.04 10.02 -5.42
CA SER A 15 4.40 11.45 -5.43
C SER A 15 3.88 12.24 -4.23
N GLU A 16 2.84 11.77 -3.60
CA GLU A 16 2.22 12.39 -2.42
C GLU A 16 2.85 11.96 -1.10
N ALA A 17 3.67 10.91 -1.10
CA ALA A 17 4.14 10.26 0.13
C ALA A 17 5.23 11.03 0.87
N ILE A 18 6.09 11.76 0.16
CA ILE A 18 7.25 12.44 0.76
C ILE A 18 6.87 13.85 1.20
N GLU A 19 7.26 14.20 2.42
CA GLU A 19 6.96 15.48 3.04
C GLU A 19 8.23 16.30 3.35
N GLY A 20 8.05 17.62 3.49
CA GLY A 20 9.08 18.53 3.97
C GLY A 20 10.30 18.66 3.04
N PRO A 21 11.49 18.96 3.60
CA PRO A 21 12.73 19.17 2.84
C PRO A 21 13.17 17.96 2.01
N SER A 22 12.80 16.74 2.41
CA SER A 22 13.09 15.51 1.69
C SER A 22 12.43 15.46 0.30
N LYS A 23 11.44 16.33 0.04
CA LYS A 23 10.80 16.49 -1.26
C LYS A 23 11.67 17.23 -2.29
N ILE A 24 12.66 18.00 -1.83
CA ILE A 24 13.52 18.83 -2.68
C ILE A 24 14.22 18.02 -3.80
N PRO A 25 14.91 16.90 -3.53
CA PRO A 25 15.54 16.12 -4.59
C PRO A 25 14.58 15.66 -5.68
N PHE A 26 13.34 15.33 -5.31
CA PHE A 26 12.29 14.93 -6.25
C PHE A 26 11.80 16.13 -7.08
N GLN A 27 11.61 17.29 -6.47
CA GLN A 27 11.17 18.53 -7.16
C GLN A 27 12.19 19.02 -8.19
N PHE A 28 13.48 18.85 -7.90
CA PHE A 28 14.57 19.21 -8.81
C PHE A 28 14.93 18.10 -9.81
N GLY A 29 14.20 16.99 -9.83
CA GLY A 29 14.46 15.87 -10.74
C GLY A 29 15.78 15.14 -10.48
N ILE A 30 16.38 15.31 -9.30
CA ILE A 30 17.56 14.57 -8.87
C ILE A 30 17.23 13.09 -8.67
N THR A 31 16.07 12.82 -8.11
CA THR A 31 15.47 11.48 -8.05
C THR A 31 14.01 11.55 -8.52
N HIS A 32 13.35 10.41 -8.66
CA HIS A 32 12.00 10.35 -9.18
C HIS A 32 11.07 9.61 -8.21
N TYR A 33 9.78 9.93 -8.30
CA TYR A 33 8.72 9.12 -7.73
C TYR A 33 8.50 7.89 -8.61
N ASP A 34 8.12 6.79 -7.99
CA ASP A 34 7.76 5.61 -8.75
C ASP A 34 6.42 5.82 -9.46
N GLN A 35 6.28 5.20 -10.62
CA GLN A 35 4.97 5.02 -11.20
C GLN A 35 4.24 3.93 -10.41
N PRO A 36 2.92 4.01 -10.24
CA PRO A 36 2.17 2.92 -9.63
C PRO A 36 2.52 1.59 -10.31
N PRO A 37 2.74 0.52 -9.54
CA PRO A 37 2.84 -0.81 -10.12
C PRO A 37 1.59 -1.16 -10.94
N PRO A 38 1.64 -2.13 -11.87
CA PRO A 38 0.46 -2.57 -12.61
C PRO A 38 -0.54 -3.28 -11.69
N ASP A 39 -1.80 -3.38 -12.13
CA ASP A 39 -2.83 -4.12 -11.41
C ASP A 39 -2.61 -5.64 -11.45
N GLU A 40 -1.78 -6.12 -12.38
CA GLU A 40 -1.41 -7.51 -12.56
C GLU A 40 0.10 -7.61 -12.84
N ILE A 41 0.79 -8.46 -12.07
CA ILE A 41 2.22 -8.71 -12.23
C ILE A 41 2.40 -9.91 -13.15
N GLU A 42 2.94 -9.69 -14.35
CA GLU A 42 3.33 -10.76 -15.27
C GLU A 42 4.80 -11.19 -15.05
N ASP A 43 5.69 -10.23 -14.79
CA ASP A 43 7.13 -10.46 -14.61
C ASP A 43 7.69 -9.47 -13.58
N LEU A 44 7.95 -9.98 -12.37
CA LEU A 44 8.51 -9.19 -11.26
C LEU A 44 9.93 -8.70 -11.58
N ASP A 45 10.73 -9.50 -12.27
CA ASP A 45 12.08 -9.13 -12.68
C ASP A 45 12.07 -8.03 -13.77
N ALA A 46 11.08 -8.02 -14.64
CA ALA A 46 10.88 -6.91 -15.58
C ALA A 46 10.61 -5.60 -14.85
N LEU A 47 9.68 -5.60 -13.88
CA LEU A 47 9.40 -4.43 -13.05
C LEU A 47 10.65 -3.95 -12.29
N ARG A 48 11.47 -4.87 -11.82
CA ARG A 48 12.75 -4.55 -11.18
C ARG A 48 13.74 -3.89 -12.13
N ARG A 49 13.87 -4.41 -13.35
CA ARG A 49 14.74 -3.83 -14.37
C ARG A 49 14.32 -2.42 -14.79
N GLU A 50 13.01 -2.16 -14.77
CA GLU A 50 12.40 -0.87 -15.08
C GLU A 50 12.41 0.13 -13.91
N ASP A 51 12.99 -0.24 -12.76
CA ASP A 51 13.03 0.58 -11.53
C ASP A 51 11.63 1.00 -11.02
N ARG A 52 10.67 0.05 -11.10
CA ARG A 52 9.25 0.27 -10.79
C ARG A 52 8.90 0.08 -9.32
N PHE A 53 9.81 -0.45 -8.51
CA PHE A 53 9.62 -0.64 -7.08
C PHE A 53 10.94 -0.51 -6.30
N ARG A 54 10.82 -0.37 -4.98
CA ARG A 54 11.97 -0.28 -4.06
C ARG A 54 12.28 -1.62 -3.41
N GLU A 55 11.26 -2.38 -3.10
CA GLU A 55 11.36 -3.70 -2.49
C GLU A 55 10.13 -4.50 -2.91
N ALA A 56 10.30 -5.79 -3.13
CA ALA A 56 9.21 -6.75 -3.25
C ALA A 56 9.51 -7.98 -2.40
N ASN A 57 8.49 -8.46 -1.70
CA ASN A 57 8.51 -9.69 -0.93
C ASN A 57 7.62 -10.71 -1.64
N GLU A 58 8.24 -11.70 -2.28
CA GLU A 58 7.53 -12.83 -2.88
C GLU A 58 7.54 -14.00 -1.89
N LEU A 59 6.53 -14.09 -1.03
CA LEU A 59 6.31 -15.28 -0.22
C LEU A 59 5.63 -16.34 -1.08
N ARG A 60 6.40 -17.25 -1.61
CA ARG A 60 5.94 -18.42 -2.36
C ARG A 60 6.35 -19.69 -1.62
N ALA A 61 5.44 -20.64 -1.50
CA ALA A 61 5.66 -21.86 -0.75
C ALA A 61 4.91 -23.04 -1.36
N PHE A 62 5.27 -24.25 -0.91
CA PHE A 62 4.61 -25.47 -1.30
C PHE A 62 4.35 -26.40 -0.11
N ILE A 63 3.37 -27.26 -0.28
CA ILE A 63 3.17 -28.48 0.51
C ILE A 63 3.07 -29.69 -0.42
N GLU A 64 3.55 -30.85 0.04
CA GLU A 64 3.36 -32.13 -0.62
C GLU A 64 2.55 -33.05 0.28
N THR A 65 1.57 -33.78 -0.30
CA THR A 65 0.74 -34.73 0.41
C THR A 65 0.94 -36.14 -0.15
N ASP A 66 0.85 -37.15 0.71
CA ASP A 66 0.74 -38.53 0.32
C ASP A 66 -0.66 -38.86 -0.24
N ASP A 67 -0.89 -40.15 -0.57
CA ASP A 67 -2.18 -40.62 -1.10
C ASP A 67 -3.31 -40.58 -0.06
N ASP A 68 -2.97 -40.53 1.23
CA ASP A 68 -3.92 -40.39 2.35
C ASP A 68 -4.23 -38.92 2.66
N GLY A 69 -3.62 -37.96 1.92
CA GLY A 69 -3.78 -36.51 2.10
C GLY A 69 -2.97 -35.94 3.27
N ARG A 70 -2.01 -36.70 3.83
CA ARG A 70 -1.14 -36.20 4.90
C ARG A 70 0.01 -35.42 4.32
N ILE A 71 0.39 -34.34 4.99
CA ILE A 71 1.53 -33.51 4.59
C ILE A 71 2.82 -34.29 4.86
N VAL A 72 3.63 -34.50 3.82
CA VAL A 72 4.90 -35.26 3.87
C VAL A 72 6.12 -34.39 3.60
N ASP A 73 5.93 -33.23 2.91
CA ASP A 73 6.98 -32.24 2.66
C ASP A 73 6.40 -30.84 2.51
N HIS A 74 7.21 -29.82 2.79
CA HIS A 74 6.83 -28.43 2.66
C HIS A 74 8.07 -27.53 2.61
N GLY A 75 7.94 -26.33 2.02
CA GLY A 75 9.07 -25.40 1.98
C GLY A 75 8.78 -24.08 1.31
N TYR A 76 9.71 -23.15 1.50
CA TYR A 76 9.73 -21.87 0.83
C TYR A 76 10.32 -22.00 -0.57
N LEU A 77 9.80 -21.20 -1.51
CA LEU A 77 10.26 -21.15 -2.91
C LEU A 77 10.63 -19.72 -3.33
N GLY A 78 10.03 -18.71 -2.70
CA GLY A 78 10.22 -17.30 -3.01
C GLY A 78 11.25 -16.64 -2.11
N GLY A 79 11.34 -15.33 -2.20
CA GLY A 79 12.28 -14.51 -1.43
C GLY A 79 12.15 -13.01 -1.74
N GLY A 80 13.13 -12.24 -1.28
CA GLY A 80 13.18 -10.81 -1.44
C GLY A 80 13.77 -10.34 -2.78
N HIS A 81 13.14 -9.33 -3.36
CA HIS A 81 13.63 -8.62 -4.53
C HIS A 81 13.85 -7.15 -4.19
N ILE A 82 15.10 -6.70 -4.18
CA ILE A 82 15.43 -5.32 -3.89
C ILE A 82 15.68 -4.54 -5.18
N GLY A 83 15.02 -3.41 -5.30
CA GLY A 83 15.19 -2.46 -6.39
C GLY A 83 16.45 -1.60 -6.25
N SER A 84 16.49 -0.50 -6.98
CA SER A 84 17.58 0.47 -6.93
C SER A 84 17.03 1.89 -6.91
N THR A 85 17.85 2.85 -6.55
CA THR A 85 17.52 4.27 -6.64
C THR A 85 18.42 4.95 -7.65
N THR A 86 17.83 5.51 -8.70
CA THR A 86 18.57 6.29 -9.70
C THR A 86 18.58 7.76 -9.32
N VAL A 87 19.78 8.35 -9.27
CA VAL A 87 20.01 9.78 -8.99
C VAL A 87 20.61 10.43 -10.22
N LYS A 88 19.97 11.50 -10.69
CA LYS A 88 20.46 12.32 -11.81
C LYS A 88 21.25 13.51 -11.30
N LEU A 89 22.48 13.62 -11.72
CA LEU A 89 23.38 14.74 -11.42
C LEU A 89 23.76 15.43 -12.74
N GLY A 90 22.92 16.34 -13.20
CA GLY A 90 23.06 16.95 -14.53
C GLY A 90 22.91 15.89 -15.64
N PRO A 91 23.90 15.77 -16.56
CA PRO A 91 23.85 14.76 -17.62
C PRO A 91 24.20 13.35 -17.15
N ALA A 92 24.72 13.19 -15.93
CA ALA A 92 25.11 11.90 -15.37
C ALA A 92 23.99 11.31 -14.53
N ALA A 93 23.76 10.00 -14.66
CA ALA A 93 22.90 9.22 -13.78
C ALA A 93 23.72 8.22 -12.99
N VAL A 94 23.56 8.21 -11.69
CA VAL A 94 24.22 7.25 -10.79
C VAL A 94 23.14 6.39 -10.18
N ARG A 95 23.28 5.07 -10.32
CA ARG A 95 22.37 4.09 -9.74
C ARG A 95 22.92 3.59 -8.42
N PHE A 96 22.18 3.76 -7.35
CA PHE A 96 22.48 3.24 -6.02
C PHE A 96 21.70 1.95 -5.81
N PRO A 97 22.36 0.79 -5.76
CA PRO A 97 21.70 -0.44 -5.36
C PRO A 97 21.25 -0.31 -3.91
N ALA A 98 20.06 -0.79 -3.61
CA ALA A 98 19.62 -0.96 -2.23
C ALA A 98 20.41 -2.11 -1.57
N VAL A 99 20.50 -2.09 -0.25
CA VAL A 99 21.17 -3.16 0.51
C VAL A 99 20.08 -4.10 1.02
N HIS A 100 20.03 -5.30 0.45
CA HIS A 100 19.14 -6.35 0.92
C HIS A 100 19.59 -6.83 2.31
N LEU A 101 18.66 -6.89 3.26
CA LEU A 101 18.84 -7.58 4.53
C LEU A 101 18.49 -9.06 4.33
N PRO A 102 19.06 -9.98 5.12
CA PRO A 102 18.68 -11.40 5.04
C PRO A 102 17.18 -11.59 5.19
N ASP A 103 16.57 -12.38 4.31
CA ASP A 103 15.18 -12.77 4.45
C ASP A 103 14.99 -13.53 5.76
N LEU A 104 13.96 -13.15 6.54
CA LEU A 104 13.59 -13.87 7.76
C LEU A 104 12.45 -14.82 7.39
N GLN A 105 12.78 -16.09 7.25
CA GLN A 105 11.83 -17.18 7.06
C GLN A 105 11.69 -17.95 8.37
N VAL A 106 10.53 -17.84 9.00
CA VAL A 106 10.23 -18.54 10.24
C VAL A 106 9.99 -20.02 9.94
N ASP A 107 10.37 -20.93 10.86
CA ASP A 107 10.05 -22.33 10.72
C ASP A 107 8.53 -22.50 10.51
N PRO A 108 8.09 -23.20 9.43
CA PRO A 108 6.68 -23.30 9.10
C PRO A 108 5.86 -23.99 10.21
N GLU A 109 4.69 -23.45 10.49
CA GLU A 109 3.74 -24.04 11.43
C GLU A 109 2.94 -25.13 10.72
N VAL A 110 3.25 -26.41 11.01
CA VAL A 110 2.63 -27.57 10.35
C VAL A 110 1.45 -28.07 11.17
N GLY A 111 0.25 -27.94 10.62
CA GLY A 111 -0.98 -28.53 11.12
C GLY A 111 -1.33 -29.86 10.42
N PRO A 112 -2.43 -30.51 10.81
CA PRO A 112 -2.86 -31.76 10.19
C PRO A 112 -3.24 -31.62 8.71
N THR A 113 -3.80 -30.49 8.32
CA THR A 113 -4.33 -30.22 6.97
C THR A 113 -3.83 -28.91 6.35
N SER A 114 -2.90 -28.22 7.01
CA SER A 114 -2.38 -26.93 6.53
C SER A 114 -0.98 -26.67 7.01
N VAL A 115 -0.24 -25.82 6.27
CA VAL A 115 1.05 -25.27 6.71
C VAL A 115 0.98 -23.76 6.59
N ARG A 116 1.38 -23.06 7.65
CA ARG A 116 1.52 -21.62 7.67
C ARG A 116 2.99 -21.23 7.54
N PHE A 117 3.28 -20.41 6.56
CA PHE A 117 4.60 -19.87 6.27
C PHE A 117 4.61 -18.38 6.61
N VAL A 118 5.70 -17.87 7.19
CA VAL A 118 5.87 -16.46 7.49
C VAL A 118 7.23 -15.98 6.98
N GLN A 119 7.23 -14.93 6.16
CA GLN A 119 8.44 -14.38 5.58
C GLN A 119 8.48 -12.87 5.74
N THR A 120 9.60 -12.36 6.25
CA THR A 120 9.92 -10.94 6.25
C THR A 120 11.02 -10.67 5.23
N VAL A 121 10.75 -9.70 4.36
CA VAL A 121 11.72 -9.19 3.39
C VAL A 121 11.83 -7.69 3.54
N GLY A 122 13.02 -7.18 3.33
CA GLY A 122 13.27 -5.76 3.31
C GLY A 122 14.74 -5.42 3.14
N GLY A 123 15.01 -4.13 3.18
CA GLY A 123 16.36 -3.66 2.98
C GLY A 123 16.50 -2.17 3.16
N ARG A 124 17.74 -1.72 3.10
CA ARG A 124 18.10 -0.31 3.14
C ARG A 124 17.97 0.26 1.75
N MET A 125 17.00 1.15 1.57
CA MET A 125 16.69 1.70 0.27
C MET A 125 16.83 3.22 0.25
N GLY A 126 16.98 3.75 -0.98
CA GLY A 126 17.10 5.16 -1.21
C GLY A 126 18.47 5.73 -0.91
N LEU A 127 18.54 7.05 -0.86
CA LEU A 127 19.78 7.76 -0.56
C LEU A 127 20.04 7.75 0.94
N PRO A 128 21.32 7.64 1.34
CA PRO A 128 21.69 7.86 2.73
C PRO A 128 21.27 9.25 3.20
N THR A 129 20.52 9.31 4.28
CA THR A 129 20.02 10.55 4.88
C THR A 129 20.69 10.78 6.24
N PRO A 130 20.84 12.06 6.68
CA PRO A 130 21.38 12.34 8.00
C PRO A 130 20.49 11.79 9.10
N ARG A 131 21.04 10.90 9.92
CA ARG A 131 20.43 10.36 11.12
C ARG A 131 21.10 10.95 12.35
N PRO A 132 20.38 11.54 13.31
CA PRO A 132 20.97 11.92 14.58
C PRO A 132 21.41 10.67 15.37
N VAL A 133 22.58 10.73 15.96
CA VAL A 133 23.11 9.69 16.85
C VAL A 133 23.57 10.32 18.18
N PRO A 134 23.44 9.61 19.32
CA PRO A 134 23.74 10.21 20.63
C PRO A 134 25.19 10.56 20.87
N HIS A 135 26.12 9.96 20.09
CA HIS A 135 27.54 10.17 20.21
C HIS A 135 28.14 10.86 18.97
N LYS A 136 29.35 11.46 19.10
CA LYS A 136 30.05 12.05 17.96
C LYS A 136 30.19 11.03 16.82
N PRO A 137 29.94 11.44 15.54
CA PRO A 137 29.82 12.81 15.04
C PRO A 137 28.41 13.46 15.20
N PHE A 138 27.52 12.95 16.04
CA PHE A 138 26.14 13.38 16.29
C PHE A 138 25.19 13.25 15.08
N ALA A 139 25.70 12.94 13.93
CA ALA A 139 24.92 12.58 12.74
C ALA A 139 25.67 11.52 11.93
N GLN A 140 24.96 10.54 11.42
CA GLN A 140 25.44 9.55 10.46
C GLN A 140 24.58 9.58 9.21
N LEU A 141 25.20 9.37 8.06
CA LEU A 141 24.50 9.17 6.80
C LEU A 141 24.14 7.69 6.66
N TRP A 142 22.86 7.39 6.71
CA TRP A 142 22.38 6.02 6.69
C TRP A 142 21.08 5.88 5.90
N PRO A 143 20.95 4.87 5.01
CA PRO A 143 19.67 4.63 4.35
C PRO A 143 18.71 3.99 5.32
N SER A 144 17.46 4.41 5.24
CA SER A 144 16.36 3.87 6.04
C SER A 144 15.97 2.48 5.54
N ILE A 145 15.42 1.65 6.43
CA ILE A 145 14.96 0.29 6.10
C ILE A 145 13.47 0.33 5.79
N ALA A 146 13.08 -0.30 4.68
CA ALA A 146 11.69 -0.63 4.39
C ALA A 146 11.53 -2.14 4.31
N TRP A 147 10.36 -2.64 4.70
CA TRP A 147 10.12 -4.07 4.84
C TRP A 147 8.63 -4.41 4.84
N THR A 148 8.33 -5.67 4.54
CA THR A 148 7.02 -6.29 4.71
C THR A 148 7.17 -7.68 5.32
N THR A 149 6.24 -8.05 6.19
CA THR A 149 6.09 -9.40 6.73
C THR A 149 4.78 -9.98 6.26
N LEU A 150 4.84 -11.08 5.51
CA LEU A 150 3.71 -11.76 4.94
C LEU A 150 3.54 -13.13 5.59
N ALA A 151 2.30 -13.59 5.73
CA ALA A 151 1.98 -14.98 6.04
C ALA A 151 1.14 -15.60 4.94
N LEU A 152 1.39 -16.86 4.64
CA LEU A 152 0.67 -17.69 3.67
C LEU A 152 0.32 -19.02 4.30
N THR A 153 -0.96 -19.37 4.32
CA THR A 153 -1.42 -20.68 4.76
C THR A 153 -1.90 -21.47 3.55
N ILE A 154 -1.32 -22.63 3.32
CA ILE A 154 -1.68 -23.57 2.25
C ILE A 154 -2.36 -24.78 2.87
N ASN A 155 -3.55 -25.13 2.37
CA ASN A 155 -4.34 -26.26 2.84
C ASN A 155 -4.22 -27.46 1.89
N THR A 156 -4.39 -28.68 2.43
CA THR A 156 -4.33 -29.94 1.66
C THR A 156 -5.47 -30.09 0.65
N ASP A 157 -6.54 -29.31 0.77
CA ASP A 157 -7.64 -29.24 -0.21
C ASP A 157 -7.33 -28.33 -1.43
N GLY A 158 -6.15 -27.70 -1.45
CA GLY A 158 -5.73 -26.81 -2.51
C GLY A 158 -6.07 -25.33 -2.27
N SER A 159 -6.83 -25.02 -1.23
CA SER A 159 -7.09 -23.62 -0.86
C SER A 159 -5.89 -22.98 -0.18
N ALA A 160 -5.75 -21.65 -0.34
CA ALA A 160 -4.74 -20.88 0.35
C ALA A 160 -5.35 -19.56 0.89
N SER A 161 -4.79 -19.08 1.99
CA SER A 161 -5.11 -17.77 2.55
C SER A 161 -3.84 -17.01 2.91
N HIS A 162 -3.90 -15.71 2.88
CA HIS A 162 -2.77 -14.83 3.19
C HIS A 162 -3.12 -13.84 4.29
N GLU A 163 -2.07 -13.26 4.88
CA GLU A 163 -2.17 -12.21 5.89
C GLU A 163 -0.97 -11.27 5.74
N VAL A 164 -1.19 -9.96 5.85
CA VAL A 164 -0.13 -8.98 6.01
C VAL A 164 0.13 -8.80 7.51
N VAL A 165 1.14 -9.50 8.02
CA VAL A 165 1.48 -9.52 9.45
C VAL A 165 2.06 -8.17 9.89
N GLY A 166 2.87 -7.53 9.03
CA GLY A 166 3.46 -6.25 9.32
C GLY A 166 4.06 -5.59 8.09
N ALA A 167 4.27 -4.28 8.17
CA ALA A 167 4.97 -3.52 7.15
C ALA A 167 5.56 -2.24 7.74
N SER A 168 6.67 -1.77 7.15
CA SER A 168 7.19 -0.46 7.46
C SER A 168 6.15 0.63 7.12
N PRO A 169 6.07 1.73 7.90
CA PRO A 169 5.07 2.77 7.65
C PRO A 169 5.28 3.56 6.36
N PHE A 170 6.35 3.29 5.64
CA PHE A 170 6.70 3.83 4.33
C PHE A 170 7.73 2.88 3.67
N PRO A 171 7.72 2.66 2.35
CA PRO A 171 6.88 3.26 1.29
C PRO A 171 5.42 2.77 1.29
N ARG A 172 4.70 3.01 0.20
CA ARG A 172 3.38 2.39 0.01
C ARG A 172 3.58 0.94 -0.42
N HIS A 173 2.82 0.02 0.19
CA HIS A 173 2.86 -1.40 -0.09
C HIS A 173 1.57 -1.82 -0.79
N TRP A 174 1.70 -2.54 -1.91
CA TRP A 174 0.61 -3.18 -2.65
C TRP A 174 0.81 -4.68 -2.61
N PHE A 175 -0.28 -5.44 -2.48
CA PHE A 175 -0.27 -6.89 -2.26
C PHE A 175 -1.02 -7.60 -3.38
N TYR A 176 -0.41 -8.67 -3.89
CA TYR A 176 -0.87 -9.41 -5.07
C TYR A 176 -1.03 -10.88 -4.71
N ASP A 177 -2.12 -11.49 -5.19
CA ASP A 177 -2.37 -12.91 -5.02
C ASP A 177 -1.43 -13.80 -5.88
N HIS A 178 -1.66 -15.11 -5.84
CA HIS A 178 -0.86 -16.10 -6.58
C HIS A 178 -0.97 -15.98 -8.11
N ASP A 179 -2.04 -15.37 -8.61
CA ASP A 179 -2.22 -15.07 -10.04
C ASP A 179 -1.57 -13.72 -10.45
N GLY A 180 -0.91 -13.05 -9.51
CA GLY A 180 -0.29 -11.75 -9.70
C GLY A 180 -1.29 -10.59 -9.71
N LYS A 181 -2.54 -10.79 -9.31
CA LYS A 181 -3.58 -9.78 -9.29
C LYS A 181 -3.53 -8.96 -8.01
N LEU A 182 -3.62 -7.65 -8.15
CA LEU A 182 -3.65 -6.71 -7.02
C LEU A 182 -4.93 -6.89 -6.19
N ILE A 183 -4.79 -7.21 -4.91
CA ILE A 183 -5.90 -7.52 -3.99
C ILE A 183 -6.01 -6.53 -2.84
N GLU A 184 -4.87 -6.08 -2.29
CA GLU A 184 -4.82 -5.20 -1.11
C GLU A 184 -3.75 -4.14 -1.26
N LYS A 185 -3.80 -3.11 -0.42
CA LYS A 185 -2.79 -2.06 -0.31
C LYS A 185 -2.73 -1.50 1.10
N SER A 186 -1.54 -1.00 1.51
CA SER A 186 -1.41 -0.31 2.79
C SER A 186 -2.33 0.91 2.85
N ALA A 187 -3.11 1.00 3.92
CA ALA A 187 -4.08 2.09 4.13
C ALA A 187 -3.39 3.40 4.53
N THR A 188 -2.28 3.32 5.25
CA THR A 188 -1.56 4.47 5.79
C THR A 188 -0.15 4.54 5.27
N ILE A 189 0.36 5.77 5.08
CA ILE A 189 1.76 6.06 4.81
C ILE A 189 2.21 7.11 5.81
N ASP A 190 3.24 6.83 6.60
CA ASP A 190 3.83 7.82 7.50
C ASP A 190 5.34 7.96 7.24
N PHE A 191 5.67 8.87 6.29
CA PHE A 191 7.04 9.18 5.96
C PHE A 191 7.83 9.71 7.17
N ARG A 192 7.21 10.48 8.06
CA ARG A 192 7.93 11.06 9.22
C ARG A 192 8.24 10.01 10.26
N LYS A 193 7.27 9.15 10.57
CA LYS A 193 7.48 8.03 11.49
C LYS A 193 8.60 7.15 10.97
N TRP A 194 8.49 6.71 9.71
CA TRP A 194 9.51 5.90 9.06
C TRP A 194 10.88 6.57 9.04
N PHE A 195 10.97 7.86 8.67
CA PHE A 195 12.23 8.60 8.61
C PHE A 195 12.93 8.68 9.96
N ASN A 196 12.19 8.73 11.07
CA ASN A 196 12.74 8.82 12.41
C ASN A 196 13.05 7.45 13.02
N GLU A 197 12.33 6.40 12.66
CA GLU A 197 12.32 5.13 13.38
C GLU A 197 12.98 3.96 12.60
N SER A 198 13.06 3.99 11.27
CA SER A 198 13.50 2.84 10.47
C SER A 198 15.02 2.70 10.32
N TYR A 199 15.74 2.68 11.44
CA TYR A 199 17.22 2.60 11.46
C TYR A 199 17.78 1.37 12.17
N GLY A 200 17.04 0.32 12.31
CA GLY A 200 17.52 -0.95 12.86
C GLY A 200 16.77 -1.40 14.09
N ASP A 201 16.68 -0.58 15.14
CA ASP A 201 16.05 -0.98 16.41
C ASP A 201 14.52 -1.14 16.27
N HIS A 202 13.90 -0.44 15.32
CA HIS A 202 12.46 -0.48 15.05
C HIS A 202 12.14 -1.22 13.73
N THR A 203 12.75 -2.34 13.51
CA THR A 203 12.56 -3.18 12.33
C THR A 203 12.56 -4.65 12.75
N PRO A 204 12.06 -5.59 11.94
CA PRO A 204 12.06 -7.03 12.25
C PRO A 204 13.44 -7.64 12.48
N TRP A 205 14.50 -6.97 12.02
CA TRP A 205 15.90 -7.35 12.35
C TRP A 205 16.42 -6.73 13.65
N GLY A 206 15.59 -5.97 14.36
CA GLY A 206 15.81 -5.35 15.67
C GLY A 206 14.71 -5.78 16.64
N ASP A 207 14.27 -4.85 17.48
CA ASP A 207 13.40 -5.16 18.62
C ASP A 207 11.89 -4.93 18.38
N THR A 208 11.45 -4.41 17.21
CA THR A 208 10.06 -3.95 17.08
C THR A 208 9.46 -4.17 15.69
N ASP A 209 8.26 -4.74 15.68
CA ASP A 209 7.37 -4.81 14.54
C ASP A 209 6.42 -3.62 14.49
N SER A 210 5.91 -3.31 13.30
CA SER A 210 4.82 -2.36 13.08
C SER A 210 3.66 -3.08 12.44
N ASP A 211 2.49 -2.99 13.06
CA ASP A 211 1.26 -3.51 12.47
C ASP A 211 0.94 -2.79 11.15
N ALA A 212 0.54 -3.53 10.15
CA ALA A 212 0.08 -2.99 8.89
C ALA A 212 -1.44 -2.90 8.87
N ILE A 213 -1.95 -1.72 8.50
CA ILE A 213 -3.36 -1.54 8.17
C ILE A 213 -3.48 -1.66 6.66
N VAL A 214 -4.21 -2.65 6.18
CA VAL A 214 -4.46 -2.90 4.76
C VAL A 214 -5.90 -2.64 4.38
N THR A 215 -6.15 -2.32 3.12
CA THR A 215 -7.49 -2.18 2.55
C THR A 215 -7.57 -2.91 1.24
N ALA A 216 -8.78 -3.38 0.90
CA ALA A 216 -9.05 -3.90 -0.43
C ALA A 216 -8.76 -2.86 -1.52
N VAL A 217 -8.42 -3.34 -2.69
CA VAL A 217 -8.17 -2.50 -3.86
C VAL A 217 -9.48 -1.93 -4.39
N GLY A 218 -9.49 -0.64 -4.68
CA GLY A 218 -10.59 0.01 -5.36
C GLY A 218 -10.81 -0.52 -6.78
N SER A 219 -11.98 -0.30 -7.34
CA SER A 219 -12.35 -0.70 -8.69
C SER A 219 -11.44 -0.08 -9.77
N ALA A 220 -11.42 -0.67 -10.97
CA ALA A 220 -10.68 -0.10 -12.11
C ALA A 220 -11.13 1.35 -12.39
N LEU A 221 -12.40 1.64 -12.20
CA LEU A 221 -12.99 2.96 -12.36
C LEU A 221 -12.46 3.97 -11.34
N GLU A 222 -12.34 3.58 -10.07
CA GLU A 222 -11.73 4.44 -9.04
C GLU A 222 -10.27 4.77 -9.35
N ARG A 223 -9.51 3.80 -9.86
CA ARG A 223 -8.11 4.03 -10.29
C ARG A 223 -8.01 5.00 -11.46
N GLN A 224 -8.93 4.91 -12.42
CA GLN A 224 -9.01 5.85 -13.54
C GLN A 224 -9.36 7.27 -13.04
N LEU A 225 -10.38 7.42 -12.21
CA LEU A 225 -10.78 8.68 -11.59
C LEU A 225 -9.65 9.26 -10.71
N SER A 226 -8.95 8.43 -9.95
CA SER A 226 -7.78 8.83 -9.18
C SER A 226 -6.70 9.47 -10.06
N THR A 227 -6.40 8.85 -11.20
CA THR A 227 -5.44 9.40 -12.18
C THR A 227 -5.91 10.75 -12.72
N THR A 228 -7.19 10.87 -13.06
CA THR A 228 -7.78 12.12 -13.56
C THR A 228 -7.74 13.23 -12.51
N ILE A 229 -8.11 12.94 -11.27
CA ILE A 229 -8.07 13.91 -10.15
C ILE A 229 -6.65 14.42 -9.92
N MET A 230 -5.65 13.53 -9.93
CA MET A 230 -4.27 13.90 -9.60
C MET A 230 -3.49 14.52 -10.76
N ARG A 231 -3.84 14.20 -12.01
CA ARG A 231 -3.07 14.55 -13.23
C ARG A 231 -3.87 15.36 -14.27
N GLY A 232 -5.16 15.53 -14.09
CA GLY A 232 -6.10 16.12 -15.06
C GLY A 232 -6.03 17.65 -15.25
N GLY A 233 -4.92 18.29 -14.93
CA GLY A 233 -4.62 19.70 -15.24
C GLY A 233 -4.99 20.70 -14.14
N LYS A 234 -6.11 20.57 -13.44
CA LYS A 234 -6.46 21.43 -12.30
C LYS A 234 -5.95 20.79 -11.01
N LYS A 235 -4.99 21.43 -10.36
CA LYS A 235 -4.37 20.89 -9.15
C LYS A 235 -5.41 20.75 -8.02
N PRO A 236 -5.64 19.54 -7.47
CA PRO A 236 -6.60 19.37 -6.39
C PRO A 236 -6.08 20.02 -5.10
N LYS A 237 -6.99 20.37 -4.20
CA LYS A 237 -6.66 20.86 -2.87
C LYS A 237 -6.45 19.68 -1.93
N ILE A 238 -5.27 19.58 -1.32
CA ILE A 238 -4.96 18.53 -0.36
C ILE A 238 -5.43 18.96 1.03
N ARG A 239 -6.27 18.15 1.66
CA ARG A 239 -6.70 18.29 3.06
C ARG A 239 -6.10 17.18 3.89
N THR A 240 -5.69 17.51 5.12
CA THR A 240 -5.28 16.55 6.13
C THR A 240 -6.29 16.57 7.25
N LEU A 241 -6.74 15.40 7.67
CA LEU A 241 -7.66 15.19 8.78
C LEU A 241 -6.96 14.42 9.89
N LYS A 242 -7.29 14.75 11.13
CA LYS A 242 -6.91 13.95 12.28
C LYS A 242 -7.92 12.82 12.47
N GLU A 243 -7.52 11.80 13.21
CA GLU A 243 -8.43 10.76 13.69
C GLU A 243 -9.64 11.39 14.40
N GLY A 244 -10.84 10.92 14.09
CA GLY A 244 -12.11 11.43 14.60
C GLY A 244 -12.65 12.69 13.91
N GLU A 245 -11.90 13.32 12.98
CA GLU A 245 -12.43 14.48 12.22
C GLU A 245 -13.34 14.01 11.06
N SER A 246 -14.48 14.69 10.89
CA SER A 246 -15.37 14.42 9.77
C SER A 246 -14.89 15.10 8.49
N LEU A 247 -14.91 14.35 7.38
CA LEU A 247 -14.65 14.85 6.04
C LEU A 247 -15.91 15.51 5.48
N VAL A 248 -17.04 14.82 5.59
CA VAL A 248 -18.37 15.25 5.20
C VAL A 248 -19.39 14.72 6.22
N GLU A 249 -20.53 15.42 6.37
CA GLU A 249 -21.61 15.05 7.26
C GLU A 249 -22.90 14.83 6.48
N GLN A 250 -23.60 13.73 6.72
CA GLN A 250 -24.90 13.42 6.13
C GLN A 250 -25.87 14.57 6.30
N GLY A 251 -26.63 14.87 5.25
CA GLY A 251 -27.62 15.95 5.24
C GLY A 251 -27.03 17.36 5.04
N LYS A 252 -25.71 17.55 5.05
CA LYS A 252 -25.10 18.84 4.71
C LYS A 252 -24.99 19.01 3.19
N PRO A 253 -25.11 20.24 2.67
CA PRO A 253 -24.89 20.49 1.26
C PRO A 253 -23.41 20.35 0.89
N GLY A 254 -23.14 19.84 -0.29
CA GLY A 254 -21.77 19.73 -0.81
C GLY A 254 -21.74 19.12 -2.21
N SER A 255 -20.83 19.60 -3.04
CA SER A 255 -20.64 19.13 -4.42
C SER A 255 -19.23 18.64 -4.70
N GLU A 256 -18.32 18.75 -3.72
CA GLU A 256 -16.93 18.34 -3.87
C GLU A 256 -16.85 16.82 -3.92
N VAL A 257 -15.89 16.34 -4.73
CA VAL A 257 -15.47 14.93 -4.81
C VAL A 257 -14.11 14.82 -4.15
N TYR A 258 -13.90 13.76 -3.42
CA TYR A 258 -12.67 13.51 -2.68
C TYR A 258 -12.06 12.19 -3.12
N LEU A 259 -10.76 12.20 -3.40
CA LEU A 259 -9.93 11.02 -3.54
C LEU A 259 -9.18 10.79 -2.22
N VAL A 260 -9.35 9.64 -1.61
CA VAL A 260 -8.56 9.27 -0.43
C VAL A 260 -7.12 8.96 -0.87
N LEU A 261 -6.16 9.72 -0.36
CA LEU A 261 -4.73 9.57 -0.64
C LEU A 261 -4.04 8.68 0.39
N ASP A 262 -4.48 8.78 1.65
CA ASP A 262 -3.88 8.10 2.80
C ASP A 262 -4.87 8.06 3.97
N GLY A 263 -4.78 7.01 4.80
CA GLY A 263 -5.65 6.81 5.95
C GLY A 263 -6.97 6.09 5.63
N MET A 264 -7.73 5.83 6.69
CA MET A 264 -9.02 5.13 6.65
C MET A 264 -10.15 6.07 7.03
N PHE A 265 -11.29 5.90 6.38
CA PHE A 265 -12.54 6.56 6.74
C PHE A 265 -13.62 5.52 7.04
N VAL A 266 -14.40 5.76 8.07
CA VAL A 266 -15.66 5.04 8.33
C VAL A 266 -16.77 5.79 7.61
N VAL A 267 -17.64 5.04 6.95
CA VAL A 267 -18.86 5.53 6.29
C VAL A 267 -20.06 5.19 7.16
N GLU A 268 -20.81 6.20 7.55
CA GLU A 268 -22.03 6.07 8.36
C GLU A 268 -23.23 6.65 7.62
N VAL A 269 -24.33 5.92 7.69
CA VAL A 269 -25.65 6.38 7.22
C VAL A 269 -26.62 6.26 8.39
N ASP A 270 -27.31 7.35 8.72
CA ASP A 270 -28.24 7.44 9.84
C ASP A 270 -27.63 6.98 11.19
N GLY A 271 -26.32 7.24 11.38
CA GLY A 271 -25.56 6.87 12.58
C GLY A 271 -25.16 5.40 12.64
N VAL A 272 -25.37 4.63 11.59
CA VAL A 272 -24.95 3.22 11.48
C VAL A 272 -23.76 3.11 10.56
N LYS A 273 -22.69 2.44 11.00
CA LYS A 273 -21.53 2.12 10.16
C LYS A 273 -21.96 1.16 9.05
N VAL A 274 -21.81 1.60 7.81
CA VAL A 274 -22.13 0.80 6.60
C VAL A 274 -20.88 0.31 5.87
N GLY A 275 -19.71 0.87 6.17
CA GLY A 275 -18.48 0.43 5.53
C GLY A 275 -17.24 1.23 5.94
N GLU A 276 -16.13 0.90 5.32
CA GLU A 276 -14.86 1.62 5.43
C GLU A 276 -14.28 1.85 4.04
N VAL A 277 -13.61 2.99 3.86
CA VAL A 277 -12.92 3.33 2.63
C VAL A 277 -11.49 3.77 2.91
N GLY A 278 -10.58 3.38 2.05
CA GLY A 278 -9.15 3.67 2.16
C GLY A 278 -8.55 4.29 0.90
N PRO A 279 -7.22 4.32 0.80
CA PRO A 279 -6.51 4.98 -0.29
C PRO A 279 -6.94 4.50 -1.68
N GLY A 280 -7.26 5.45 -2.55
CA GLY A 280 -7.76 5.25 -3.91
C GLY A 280 -9.28 5.28 -4.03
N ALA A 281 -10.02 5.20 -2.93
CA ALA A 281 -11.46 5.39 -2.95
C ALA A 281 -11.80 6.82 -3.34
N VAL A 282 -12.82 6.96 -4.19
CA VAL A 282 -13.40 8.24 -4.60
C VAL A 282 -14.77 8.38 -3.95
N VAL A 283 -14.95 9.41 -3.16
CA VAL A 283 -16.18 9.61 -2.35
C VAL A 283 -16.78 11.00 -2.59
N GLY A 284 -18.10 11.13 -2.34
CA GLY A 284 -18.82 12.38 -2.54
C GLY A 284 -19.43 12.52 -3.94
N GLU A 285 -19.31 11.50 -4.79
CA GLU A 285 -19.78 11.43 -6.17
C GLU A 285 -21.29 11.61 -6.28
N ARG A 286 -22.06 11.01 -5.36
CA ARG A 286 -23.53 11.07 -5.37
C ARG A 286 -24.04 12.50 -5.18
N SER A 287 -23.57 13.19 -4.15
CA SER A 287 -24.00 14.58 -3.91
C SER A 287 -23.47 15.54 -4.99
N ALA A 288 -22.33 15.22 -5.61
CA ALA A 288 -21.81 15.99 -6.73
C ALA A 288 -22.70 15.87 -7.98
N LEU A 289 -23.21 14.67 -8.28
CA LEU A 289 -24.11 14.39 -9.41
C LEU A 289 -25.51 14.99 -9.20
N GLU A 290 -26.05 14.84 -8.01
CA GLU A 290 -27.42 15.25 -7.68
C GLU A 290 -27.50 16.72 -7.26
N ARG A 291 -26.35 17.42 -7.15
CA ARG A 291 -26.21 18.80 -6.59
C ARG A 291 -26.97 18.93 -5.28
N GLY A 292 -26.92 17.91 -4.46
CA GLY A 292 -27.78 17.72 -3.32
C GLY A 292 -27.05 17.73 -1.98
N LEU A 293 -27.62 17.01 -1.05
CA LEU A 293 -27.09 16.81 0.28
C LEU A 293 -26.17 15.58 0.33
N ARG A 294 -25.22 15.59 1.24
CA ARG A 294 -24.39 14.42 1.52
C ARG A 294 -25.25 13.25 1.97
N THR A 295 -25.07 12.10 1.36
CA THR A 295 -25.85 10.88 1.62
C THR A 295 -25.33 10.08 2.80
N ALA A 296 -24.10 10.34 3.25
CA ALA A 296 -23.45 9.68 4.36
C ALA A 296 -22.54 10.65 5.12
N THR A 297 -22.22 10.32 6.36
CA THR A 297 -21.12 10.91 7.12
C THR A 297 -19.87 10.09 6.91
N LEU A 298 -18.76 10.74 6.60
CA LEU A 298 -17.43 10.13 6.54
C LEU A 298 -16.55 10.78 7.59
N TRP A 299 -16.02 9.98 8.51
CA TRP A 299 -15.06 10.46 9.48
C TRP A 299 -13.77 9.62 9.48
N ALA A 300 -12.66 10.26 9.74
CA ALA A 300 -11.34 9.66 9.70
C ALA A 300 -11.14 8.68 10.86
N ALA A 301 -11.01 7.38 10.57
CA ALA A 301 -10.67 6.36 11.57
C ALA A 301 -9.18 6.37 11.94
N THR A 302 -8.36 6.96 11.08
CA THR A 302 -6.93 7.21 11.31
C THR A 302 -6.61 8.63 10.86
N ARG A 303 -5.40 9.15 11.13
CA ARG A 303 -4.95 10.35 10.40
C ARG A 303 -5.07 10.07 8.90
N ALA A 304 -5.68 11.00 8.16
CA ALA A 304 -5.98 10.80 6.74
C ALA A 304 -5.64 12.04 5.89
N ARG A 305 -5.43 11.80 4.58
CA ARG A 305 -5.26 12.85 3.58
C ARG A 305 -6.17 12.57 2.40
N VAL A 306 -6.77 13.63 1.89
CA VAL A 306 -7.65 13.56 0.72
C VAL A 306 -7.27 14.64 -0.29
N ALA A 307 -7.49 14.36 -1.58
CA ALA A 307 -7.48 15.33 -2.65
C ALA A 307 -8.92 15.78 -2.93
N GLU A 308 -9.22 17.06 -2.69
CA GLU A 308 -10.52 17.69 -2.90
C GLU A 308 -10.56 18.30 -4.30
N THR A 309 -11.57 17.99 -5.08
CA THR A 309 -11.82 18.56 -6.40
C THR A 309 -13.30 18.85 -6.62
N THR A 310 -13.61 19.66 -7.64
CA THR A 310 -14.98 19.89 -8.09
C THR A 310 -15.30 18.96 -9.25
N PRO A 311 -16.58 18.58 -9.46
CA PRO A 311 -16.97 17.68 -10.54
C PRO A 311 -16.72 18.22 -11.94
N ASP A 312 -16.53 19.55 -12.10
CA ASP A 312 -16.36 20.21 -13.41
C ASP A 312 -15.15 19.72 -14.24
N GLY A 313 -14.21 19.03 -13.60
CA GLY A 313 -13.01 18.46 -14.26
C GLY A 313 -13.06 16.93 -14.42
N LEU A 314 -14.17 16.30 -14.04
CA LEU A 314 -14.34 14.84 -14.06
C LEU A 314 -15.39 14.45 -15.10
N ASP A 315 -15.24 13.26 -15.66
CA ASP A 315 -16.26 12.70 -16.53
C ASP A 315 -17.49 12.30 -15.70
N LEU A 316 -18.64 12.90 -16.05
CA LEU A 316 -19.91 12.65 -15.36
C LEU A 316 -20.42 11.21 -15.57
N SER A 317 -20.02 10.55 -16.66
CA SER A 317 -20.37 9.13 -16.90
C SER A 317 -19.61 8.22 -15.94
N ASP A 318 -18.35 8.49 -15.70
CA ASP A 318 -17.51 7.75 -14.76
C ASP A 318 -18.00 7.93 -13.32
N LEU A 319 -18.37 9.15 -12.94
CA LEU A 319 -18.96 9.41 -11.62
C LEU A 319 -20.30 8.71 -11.42
N ARG A 320 -21.15 8.61 -12.47
CA ARG A 320 -22.43 7.88 -12.38
C ARG A 320 -22.22 6.38 -12.22
N ALA A 321 -21.31 5.80 -13.01
CA ALA A 321 -20.97 4.38 -12.90
C ALA A 321 -20.44 4.05 -11.49
N LEU A 322 -19.60 4.91 -10.92
CA LEU A 322 -19.12 4.74 -9.55
C LEU A 322 -20.25 4.80 -8.52
N ALA A 323 -21.15 5.78 -8.63
CA ALA A 323 -22.29 5.93 -7.73
C ALA A 323 -23.26 4.73 -7.78
N GLU A 324 -23.41 4.08 -8.94
CA GLU A 324 -24.18 2.84 -9.10
C GLU A 324 -23.49 1.65 -8.42
N THR A 325 -22.17 1.52 -8.55
CA THR A 325 -21.38 0.48 -7.89
C THR A 325 -21.51 0.58 -6.37
N HIS A 326 -21.32 1.76 -5.78
CA HIS A 326 -21.42 1.97 -4.35
C HIS A 326 -22.86 1.75 -3.82
N ARG A 327 -23.89 1.95 -4.66
CA ARG A 327 -25.27 1.62 -4.28
C ARG A 327 -25.49 0.12 -4.19
N ALA A 328 -24.97 -0.64 -5.16
CA ALA A 328 -25.11 -2.10 -5.16
C ALA A 328 -24.37 -2.76 -3.99
N GLU A 329 -23.21 -2.23 -3.60
CA GLU A 329 -22.45 -2.69 -2.42
C GLU A 329 -23.18 -2.40 -1.11
N GLY A 330 -23.81 -1.22 -0.98
CA GLY A 330 -24.63 -0.86 0.18
C GLY A 330 -25.87 -1.72 0.36
N ASP A 331 -26.52 -2.11 -0.74
CA ASP A 331 -27.71 -2.97 -0.72
C ASP A 331 -27.39 -4.45 -0.39
N THR A 332 -26.15 -4.90 -0.63
CA THR A 332 -25.68 -6.25 -0.28
C THR A 332 -25.20 -6.39 1.17
N ALA A 333 -24.92 -5.28 1.83
CA ALA A 333 -24.46 -5.25 3.24
C ALA A 333 -25.62 -5.09 4.25
N SER A 334 -26.86 -5.00 3.78
CA SER A 334 -28.10 -4.92 4.58
C SER A 334 -28.78 -6.27 4.66
#